data_2aa9717ebceb2f76d4414ba919a28913
#
_entry.id   2aa9717ebceb2f76d4414ba919a28913
#
_cell.length_a   1.000
_cell.length_b   1.000
_cell.length_c   1.000
_cell.angle_alpha   90.00
_cell.angle_beta   90.00
_cell.angle_gamma   90.00
#
_symmetry.space_group_name_H-M   'P 1'
#
loop_
_entity.id
_entity.type
_entity.pdbx_description
1 polymer ?
#
loop_
_entity_poly.entity_id
_entity_poly.type
_entity_poly.pdbx_seq_one_letter_code
_entity_poly.pdbx_strand_id
1 'polypeptide(L)'
;MNKTSTKGLYALAAGTLGFGITEYVMMGILPNLAADLAISIPQAGHLISIYALGVCVGAPLAVIVSRGKGLRSILVGLICIQLLGGIITTFAPNYYVAMLSRFISGLPHGAFFGVGSIVAERLADKSKSTTAISIMVMGMTLANLIGVPLGTLMGEEVSWRIVFAFSSFWSILTIFLILRWIPRLPALEDHGIKAQFAFLRKPEPWLILAVTMAGNGGIFCYYSYVSPMMTEVAGFPSSAMTLIMILAGVGMCVGNLAGGRLSDKYSPTKVIFVIQILMVAALAILFLGASNKIIAPLMTVLCCGGLFAVSSPQQHLIIKFSPGGEMMGGAMIQLAFNLGNAIGAYCGGLPIDHGAGVRYSALIGVGFICIGVLLAHILHSRVKIAGY
;
A
#
# COMPACT_ATOMS: atom_id res chain seq x y z
N MET A 1 -6.62 24.68 -5.07
CA MET A 1 -5.26 24.41 -4.52
C MET A 1 -4.28 25.44 -5.05
N ASN A 2 -3.50 26.06 -4.17
CA ASN A 2 -2.45 27.01 -4.55
C ASN A 2 -1.25 26.24 -5.15
N LYS A 3 -0.46 26.86 -6.06
CA LYS A 3 0.73 26.21 -6.68
C LYS A 3 1.70 25.56 -5.67
N THR A 4 1.87 26.18 -4.51
CA THR A 4 2.75 25.66 -3.43
C THR A 4 2.18 24.37 -2.81
N SER A 5 0.87 24.29 -2.60
CA SER A 5 0.19 23.10 -2.08
C SER A 5 0.36 21.90 -3.02
N THR A 6 0.20 22.10 -4.33
CA THR A 6 0.34 21.03 -5.33
C THR A 6 1.76 20.46 -5.37
N LYS A 7 2.79 21.32 -5.29
CA LYS A 7 4.20 20.87 -5.26
C LYS A 7 4.49 20.02 -4.00
N GLY A 8 3.95 20.42 -2.84
CA GLY A 8 4.08 19.63 -1.61
C GLY A 8 3.48 18.22 -1.73
N LEU A 9 2.33 18.10 -2.39
CA LEU A 9 1.71 16.79 -2.66
C LEU A 9 2.57 15.92 -3.59
N TYR A 10 3.21 16.50 -4.60
CA TYR A 10 4.14 15.77 -5.46
C TYR A 10 5.41 15.32 -4.71
N ALA A 11 5.89 16.11 -3.73
CA ALA A 11 6.99 15.66 -2.87
C ALA A 11 6.59 14.44 -2.02
N LEU A 12 5.36 14.42 -1.51
CA LEU A 12 4.81 13.26 -0.80
C LEU A 12 4.66 12.05 -1.73
N ALA A 13 4.16 12.25 -2.95
CA ALA A 13 4.04 11.21 -3.97
C ALA A 13 5.42 10.64 -4.36
N ALA A 14 6.47 11.47 -4.44
CA ALA A 14 7.84 11.00 -4.65
C ALA A 14 8.31 10.09 -3.51
N GLY A 15 7.95 10.39 -2.26
CA GLY A 15 8.23 9.53 -1.11
C GLY A 15 7.53 8.18 -1.21
N THR A 16 6.22 8.17 -1.45
CA THR A 16 5.46 6.91 -1.58
C THR A 16 5.87 6.09 -2.80
N LEU A 17 6.34 6.72 -3.89
CA LEU A 17 6.94 6.04 -5.02
C LEU A 17 8.23 5.31 -4.61
N GLY A 18 9.11 5.96 -3.84
CA GLY A 18 10.32 5.33 -3.32
C GLY A 18 10.03 4.13 -2.41
N PHE A 19 9.04 4.23 -1.53
CA PHE A 19 8.58 3.09 -0.71
C PHE A 19 8.00 1.97 -1.56
N GLY A 20 7.16 2.31 -2.55
CA GLY A 20 6.56 1.33 -3.44
C GLY A 20 7.59 0.57 -4.26
N ILE A 21 8.60 1.24 -4.83
CA ILE A 21 9.71 0.58 -5.52
C ILE A 21 10.42 -0.37 -4.56
N THR A 22 10.82 0.12 -3.37
CA THR A 22 11.57 -0.66 -2.39
C THR A 22 10.81 -1.90 -1.92
N GLU A 23 9.48 -1.82 -1.79
CA GLU A 23 8.63 -2.92 -1.36
C GLU A 23 8.42 -3.95 -2.47
N TYR A 24 7.91 -3.51 -3.62
CA TYR A 24 7.39 -4.42 -4.64
C TYR A 24 8.42 -4.94 -5.64
N VAL A 25 9.51 -4.21 -5.88
CA VAL A 25 10.55 -4.66 -6.81
C VAL A 25 11.19 -5.98 -6.40
N MET A 26 11.23 -6.26 -5.09
CA MET A 26 11.76 -7.52 -4.56
C MET A 26 11.14 -8.76 -5.22
N MET A 27 9.84 -8.70 -5.55
CA MET A 27 9.14 -9.84 -6.16
C MET A 27 9.70 -10.15 -7.56
N GLY A 28 10.10 -9.12 -8.31
CA GLY A 28 10.67 -9.27 -9.65
C GLY A 28 12.13 -9.70 -9.66
N ILE A 29 12.95 -9.27 -8.69
CA ILE A 29 14.40 -9.54 -8.67
C ILE A 29 14.78 -10.72 -7.75
N LEU A 30 13.81 -11.39 -7.15
CA LEU A 30 14.03 -12.44 -6.14
C LEU A 30 14.98 -13.56 -6.62
N PRO A 31 14.81 -14.14 -7.84
CA PRO A 31 15.71 -15.19 -8.33
C PRO A 31 17.15 -14.73 -8.49
N ASN A 32 17.36 -13.52 -9.02
CA ASN A 32 18.68 -12.94 -9.24
C ASN A 32 19.41 -12.67 -7.92
N LEU A 33 18.67 -12.15 -6.93
CA LEU A 33 19.19 -11.93 -5.58
C LEU A 33 19.53 -13.25 -4.89
N ALA A 34 18.67 -14.27 -5.01
CA ALA A 34 18.92 -15.59 -4.43
C ALA A 34 20.18 -16.24 -5.00
N ALA A 35 20.37 -16.15 -6.31
CA ALA A 35 21.56 -16.67 -6.99
C ALA A 35 22.84 -15.95 -6.55
N ASP A 36 22.82 -14.62 -6.47
CA ASP A 36 23.98 -13.81 -6.11
C ASP A 36 24.40 -13.97 -4.64
N LEU A 37 23.44 -14.11 -3.73
CA LEU A 37 23.71 -14.35 -2.30
C LEU A 37 23.89 -15.83 -1.95
N ALA A 38 23.82 -16.74 -2.95
CA ALA A 38 23.92 -18.19 -2.79
C ALA A 38 22.92 -18.75 -1.74
N ILE A 39 21.67 -18.31 -1.80
CA ILE A 39 20.57 -18.72 -0.92
C ILE A 39 19.42 -19.33 -1.69
N SER A 40 18.54 -20.06 -1.01
CA SER A 40 17.35 -20.62 -1.63
C SER A 40 16.28 -19.53 -1.91
N ILE A 41 15.39 -19.79 -2.88
CA ILE A 41 14.26 -18.90 -3.18
C ILE A 41 13.38 -18.62 -1.93
N PRO A 42 13.02 -19.63 -1.10
CA PRO A 42 12.32 -19.37 0.16
C PRO A 42 13.07 -18.46 1.12
N GLN A 43 14.39 -18.62 1.24
CA GLN A 43 15.21 -17.71 2.05
C GLN A 43 15.20 -16.27 1.49
N ALA A 44 15.25 -16.10 0.16
CA ALA A 44 15.09 -14.79 -0.45
C ALA A 44 13.71 -14.19 -0.16
N GLY A 45 12.67 -15.01 -0.11
CA GLY A 45 11.31 -14.61 0.29
C GLY A 45 11.24 -14.03 1.71
N HIS A 46 12.10 -14.47 2.63
CA HIS A 46 12.19 -13.88 3.98
C HIS A 46 12.54 -12.38 3.96
N LEU A 47 13.24 -11.90 2.91
CA LEU A 47 13.56 -10.48 2.75
C LEU A 47 12.30 -9.61 2.52
N ILE A 48 11.23 -10.20 1.98
CA ILE A 48 9.92 -9.55 1.85
C ILE A 48 9.24 -9.53 3.22
N SER A 49 9.22 -10.67 3.91
CA SER A 49 8.56 -10.82 5.22
C SER A 49 9.21 -9.92 6.29
N ILE A 50 10.54 -9.82 6.33
CA ILE A 50 11.26 -8.99 7.30
C ILE A 50 11.02 -7.49 7.06
N TYR A 51 10.85 -7.07 5.81
CA TYR A 51 10.43 -5.71 5.48
C TYR A 51 9.03 -5.42 6.06
N ALA A 52 8.07 -6.31 5.85
CA ALA A 52 6.72 -6.19 6.40
C ALA A 52 6.74 -6.15 7.95
N LEU A 53 7.60 -6.96 8.59
CA LEU A 53 7.81 -6.89 10.04
C LEU A 53 8.38 -5.53 10.45
N GLY A 54 9.32 -4.96 9.68
CA GLY A 54 9.82 -3.60 9.86
C GLY A 54 8.70 -2.56 9.81
N VAL A 55 7.77 -2.67 8.87
CA VAL A 55 6.58 -1.79 8.78
C VAL A 55 5.74 -1.87 10.05
N CYS A 56 5.49 -3.09 10.54
CA CYS A 56 4.68 -3.31 11.75
C CYS A 56 5.33 -2.72 13.02
N VAL A 57 6.63 -2.91 13.18
CA VAL A 57 7.38 -2.40 14.35
C VAL A 57 7.65 -0.90 14.24
N GLY A 58 7.91 -0.44 13.03
CA GLY A 58 8.32 0.95 12.79
C GLY A 58 7.22 1.97 13.03
N ALA A 59 5.95 1.61 12.78
CA ALA A 59 4.83 2.52 12.96
C ALA A 59 4.72 3.07 14.40
N PRO A 60 4.60 2.24 15.45
CA PRO A 60 4.54 2.72 16.82
C PRO A 60 5.86 3.39 17.26
N LEU A 61 7.00 2.86 16.84
CA LEU A 61 8.31 3.40 17.19
C LEU A 61 8.48 4.82 16.63
N ALA A 62 8.15 5.04 15.37
CA ALA A 62 8.25 6.33 14.74
C ALA A 62 7.34 7.38 15.40
N VAL A 63 6.12 7.00 15.81
CA VAL A 63 5.22 7.90 16.55
C VAL A 63 5.85 8.34 17.89
N ILE A 64 6.46 7.40 18.61
CA ILE A 64 7.11 7.71 19.91
C ILE A 64 8.30 8.66 19.71
N VAL A 65 9.18 8.39 18.73
CA VAL A 65 10.41 9.15 18.47
C VAL A 65 10.13 10.53 17.83
N SER A 66 9.00 10.68 17.14
CA SER A 66 8.67 11.91 16.42
C SER A 66 7.85 12.92 17.24
N ARG A 67 7.48 12.60 18.48
CA ARG A 67 6.72 13.51 19.37
C ARG A 67 7.38 14.87 19.50
N GLY A 68 6.56 15.92 19.44
CA GLY A 68 7.01 17.31 19.55
C GLY A 68 7.82 17.84 18.36
N LYS A 69 8.04 17.02 17.33
CA LYS A 69 8.77 17.43 16.12
C LYS A 69 7.82 17.95 15.04
N GLY A 70 8.27 18.94 14.26
CA GLY A 70 7.52 19.46 13.12
C GLY A 70 7.36 18.39 12.02
N LEU A 71 6.19 18.33 11.40
CA LEU A 71 5.82 17.27 10.44
C LEU A 71 6.80 17.12 9.28
N ARG A 72 7.34 18.25 8.75
CA ARG A 72 8.36 18.22 7.70
C ARG A 72 9.64 17.51 8.15
N SER A 73 10.10 17.78 9.38
CA SER A 73 11.30 17.15 9.93
C SER A 73 11.12 15.65 10.15
N ILE A 74 9.92 15.23 10.53
CA ILE A 74 9.57 13.81 10.67
C ILE A 74 9.66 13.12 9.30
N LEU A 75 9.04 13.69 8.25
CA LEU A 75 9.08 13.12 6.90
C LEU A 75 10.53 12.97 6.40
N VAL A 76 11.37 14.00 6.59
CA VAL A 76 12.79 13.92 6.24
C VAL A 76 13.50 12.80 7.00
N GLY A 77 13.30 12.70 8.32
CA GLY A 77 13.89 11.64 9.14
C GLY A 77 13.48 10.24 8.68
N LEU A 78 12.21 10.06 8.32
CA LEU A 78 11.71 8.78 7.80
C LEU A 78 12.36 8.40 6.45
N ILE A 79 12.52 9.37 5.53
CA ILE A 79 13.23 9.11 4.26
C ILE A 79 14.74 8.88 4.50
N CYS A 80 15.36 9.51 5.50
CA CYS A 80 16.75 9.20 5.86
C CYS A 80 16.92 7.75 6.35
N ILE A 81 15.94 7.20 7.09
CA ILE A 81 15.97 5.79 7.50
C ILE A 81 15.82 4.87 6.27
N GLN A 82 14.91 5.20 5.34
CA GLN A 82 14.77 4.48 4.08
C GLN A 82 16.05 4.51 3.25
N LEU A 83 16.68 5.69 3.13
CA LEU A 83 17.97 5.88 2.45
C LEU A 83 19.05 4.99 3.06
N LEU A 84 19.17 4.98 4.38
CA LEU A 84 20.14 4.14 5.09
C LEU A 84 19.92 2.66 4.79
N GLY A 85 18.67 2.19 4.89
CA GLY A 85 18.31 0.81 4.53
C GLY A 85 18.64 0.48 3.07
N GLY A 86 18.33 1.38 2.13
CA GLY A 86 18.64 1.22 0.71
C GLY A 86 20.15 1.13 0.44
N ILE A 87 20.95 2.01 1.06
CA ILE A 87 22.43 1.96 0.96
C ILE A 87 22.97 0.63 1.49
N ILE A 88 22.53 0.20 2.69
CA ILE A 88 22.98 -1.08 3.27
C ILE A 88 22.57 -2.25 2.36
N THR A 89 21.34 -2.22 1.77
CA THR A 89 20.90 -3.25 0.81
C THR A 89 21.79 -3.28 -0.42
N THR A 90 22.13 -2.13 -0.98
CA THR A 90 23.00 -2.01 -2.18
C THR A 90 24.35 -2.71 -1.96
N PHE A 91 24.95 -2.54 -0.80
CA PHE A 91 26.26 -3.08 -0.45
C PHE A 91 26.21 -4.36 0.38
N ALA A 92 25.04 -5.00 0.53
CA ALA A 92 24.89 -6.19 1.35
C ALA A 92 25.77 -7.34 0.83
N PRO A 93 26.76 -7.80 1.63
CA PRO A 93 27.69 -8.87 1.23
C PRO A 93 27.10 -10.27 1.42
N ASN A 94 26.05 -10.40 2.20
CA ASN A 94 25.42 -11.67 2.56
C ASN A 94 23.98 -11.52 2.98
N TYR A 95 23.31 -12.65 3.13
CA TYR A 95 21.89 -12.75 3.48
C TYR A 95 21.51 -12.00 4.77
N TYR A 96 22.33 -12.11 5.84
CA TYR A 96 21.98 -11.50 7.14
C TYR A 96 22.01 -9.97 7.09
N VAL A 97 23.00 -9.41 6.39
CA VAL A 97 23.07 -7.95 6.17
C VAL A 97 21.89 -7.48 5.29
N ALA A 98 21.54 -8.25 4.26
CA ALA A 98 20.34 -7.98 3.45
C ALA A 98 19.06 -8.02 4.30
N MET A 99 18.91 -9.00 5.19
CA MET A 99 17.78 -9.09 6.13
C MET A 99 17.69 -7.86 7.03
N LEU A 100 18.80 -7.47 7.67
CA LEU A 100 18.84 -6.29 8.54
C LEU A 100 18.48 -5.01 7.76
N SER A 101 19.02 -4.85 6.57
CA SER A 101 18.76 -3.67 5.73
C SER A 101 17.29 -3.58 5.30
N ARG A 102 16.66 -4.70 5.01
CA ARG A 102 15.24 -4.78 4.66
C ARG A 102 14.36 -4.42 5.85
N PHE A 103 14.70 -4.91 7.06
CA PHE A 103 14.01 -4.51 8.28
C PHE A 103 14.09 -3.00 8.50
N ILE A 104 15.31 -2.41 8.38
CA ILE A 104 15.52 -0.96 8.51
C ILE A 104 14.70 -0.19 7.47
N SER A 105 14.68 -0.64 6.21
CA SER A 105 13.91 0.00 5.13
C SER A 105 12.40 -0.04 5.37
N GLY A 106 11.90 -1.06 6.07
CA GLY A 106 10.48 -1.20 6.42
C GLY A 106 10.03 -0.25 7.53
N LEU A 107 10.91 0.06 8.50
CA LEU A 107 10.57 0.86 9.69
C LEU A 107 9.86 2.19 9.37
N PRO A 108 10.29 3.01 8.39
CA PRO A 108 9.67 4.31 8.14
C PRO A 108 8.38 4.24 7.33
N HIS A 109 8.06 3.11 6.68
CA HIS A 109 7.00 3.02 5.67
C HIS A 109 5.63 3.43 6.23
N GLY A 110 5.13 2.71 7.23
CA GLY A 110 3.80 2.99 7.80
C GLY A 110 3.68 4.40 8.39
N ALA A 111 4.72 4.85 9.09
CA ALA A 111 4.77 6.19 9.66
C ALA A 111 4.81 7.28 8.58
N PHE A 112 5.49 7.06 7.44
CA PHE A 112 5.50 8.00 6.33
C PHE A 112 4.10 8.20 5.75
N PHE A 113 3.34 7.13 5.59
CA PHE A 113 1.95 7.22 5.14
C PHE A 113 1.07 7.95 6.17
N GLY A 114 1.24 7.70 7.46
CA GLY A 114 0.52 8.39 8.52
C GLY A 114 0.80 9.89 8.52
N VAL A 115 2.06 10.28 8.65
CA VAL A 115 2.48 11.69 8.68
C VAL A 115 2.21 12.39 7.34
N GLY A 116 2.50 11.71 6.23
CA GLY A 116 2.28 12.22 4.88
C GLY A 116 0.82 12.53 4.61
N SER A 117 -0.12 11.70 5.07
CA SER A 117 -1.55 11.94 4.93
C SER A 117 -1.99 13.18 5.70
N ILE A 118 -1.51 13.37 6.92
CA ILE A 118 -1.78 14.59 7.72
C ILE A 118 -1.23 15.82 7.00
N VAL A 119 -0.03 15.73 6.44
CA VAL A 119 0.57 16.83 5.67
C VAL A 119 -0.23 17.09 4.39
N ALA A 120 -0.67 16.04 3.68
CA ALA A 120 -1.49 16.16 2.48
C ALA A 120 -2.82 16.88 2.77
N GLU A 121 -3.50 16.53 3.86
CA GLU A 121 -4.73 17.19 4.31
C GLU A 121 -4.49 18.67 4.65
N ARG A 122 -3.39 18.98 5.37
CA ARG A 122 -3.05 20.37 5.72
C ARG A 122 -2.65 21.23 4.53
N LEU A 123 -2.17 20.62 3.44
CA LEU A 123 -1.83 21.31 2.18
C LEU A 123 -3.05 21.50 1.27
N ALA A 124 -4.14 20.80 1.49
CA ALA A 124 -5.34 20.85 0.67
C ALA A 124 -6.42 21.78 1.24
N ASP A 125 -7.36 22.16 0.38
CA ASP A 125 -8.62 22.73 0.82
C ASP A 125 -9.42 21.63 1.56
N LYS A 126 -10.14 21.98 2.63
CA LYS A 126 -10.92 21.03 3.46
C LYS A 126 -11.86 20.13 2.63
N SER A 127 -12.40 20.63 1.52
CA SER A 127 -13.27 19.88 0.60
C SER A 127 -12.53 18.91 -0.32
N LYS A 128 -11.19 18.85 -0.27
CA LYS A 128 -10.34 18.04 -1.16
C LYS A 128 -9.32 17.19 -0.40
N SER A 129 -9.57 16.91 0.86
CA SER A 129 -8.64 16.18 1.74
C SER A 129 -8.33 14.78 1.20
N THR A 130 -9.35 14.03 0.80
CA THR A 130 -9.16 12.66 0.29
C THR A 130 -8.47 12.66 -1.08
N THR A 131 -8.79 13.63 -1.94
CA THR A 131 -8.05 13.82 -3.21
C THR A 131 -6.57 14.12 -2.97
N ALA A 132 -6.23 14.91 -1.96
CA ALA A 132 -4.84 15.21 -1.63
C ALA A 132 -4.08 13.95 -1.15
N ILE A 133 -4.72 13.13 -0.32
CA ILE A 133 -4.18 11.83 0.08
C ILE A 133 -4.00 10.92 -1.14
N SER A 134 -4.96 10.90 -2.08
CA SER A 134 -4.86 10.07 -3.28
C SER A 134 -3.70 10.51 -4.20
N ILE A 135 -3.38 11.82 -4.26
CA ILE A 135 -2.19 12.31 -4.98
C ILE A 135 -0.90 11.80 -4.29
N MET A 136 -0.86 11.78 -2.97
CA MET A 136 0.27 11.19 -2.25
C MET A 136 0.37 9.68 -2.53
N VAL A 137 -0.73 8.92 -2.42
CA VAL A 137 -0.76 7.47 -2.65
C VAL A 137 -0.48 7.12 -4.12
N MET A 138 -0.72 8.03 -5.06
CA MET A 138 -0.42 7.82 -6.49
C MET A 138 1.05 7.45 -6.74
N GLY A 139 1.99 7.91 -5.90
CA GLY A 139 3.39 7.48 -5.99
C GLY A 139 3.53 5.96 -5.88
N MET A 140 2.80 5.32 -4.96
CA MET A 140 2.79 3.86 -4.79
C MET A 140 2.21 3.14 -6.01
N THR A 141 1.13 3.67 -6.60
CA THR A 141 0.55 3.07 -7.81
C THR A 141 1.46 3.24 -9.02
N LEU A 142 2.16 4.36 -9.13
CA LEU A 142 3.18 4.58 -10.15
C LEU A 142 4.40 3.65 -9.97
N ALA A 143 4.76 3.36 -8.71
CA ALA A 143 5.80 2.36 -8.44
C ALA A 143 5.41 0.98 -9.00
N ASN A 144 4.17 0.55 -8.79
CA ASN A 144 3.67 -0.70 -9.36
C ASN A 144 3.59 -0.67 -10.89
N LEU A 145 3.16 0.46 -11.47
CA LEU A 145 2.97 0.59 -12.92
C LEU A 145 4.29 0.64 -13.69
N ILE A 146 5.28 1.35 -13.19
CA ILE A 146 6.52 1.67 -13.89
C ILE A 146 7.75 1.19 -13.10
N GLY A 147 7.77 1.44 -11.80
CA GLY A 147 8.94 1.21 -10.96
C GLY A 147 9.30 -0.26 -10.84
N VAL A 148 8.31 -1.13 -10.64
CA VAL A 148 8.53 -2.57 -10.52
C VAL A 148 8.99 -3.18 -11.85
N PRO A 149 8.31 -2.97 -13.00
CA PRO A 149 8.80 -3.48 -14.29
C PRO A 149 10.23 -3.00 -14.65
N LEU A 150 10.51 -1.71 -14.51
CA LEU A 150 11.84 -1.17 -14.78
C LEU A 150 12.89 -1.70 -13.80
N GLY A 151 12.55 -1.79 -12.51
CA GLY A 151 13.45 -2.33 -11.50
C GLY A 151 13.75 -3.81 -11.71
N THR A 152 12.76 -4.60 -12.13
CA THR A 152 12.95 -6.01 -12.49
C THR A 152 13.90 -6.13 -13.68
N LEU A 153 13.65 -5.37 -14.75
CA LEU A 153 14.52 -5.33 -15.92
C LEU A 153 15.96 -4.94 -15.56
N MET A 154 16.15 -3.89 -14.76
CA MET A 154 17.48 -3.49 -14.28
C MET A 154 18.14 -4.58 -13.42
N GLY A 155 17.37 -5.29 -12.63
CA GLY A 155 17.84 -6.40 -11.80
C GLY A 155 18.27 -7.62 -12.59
N GLU A 156 17.57 -7.90 -13.68
CA GLU A 156 17.87 -9.02 -14.59
C GLU A 156 19.07 -8.73 -15.50
N GLU A 157 19.09 -7.55 -16.14
CA GLU A 157 20.10 -7.22 -17.16
C GLU A 157 21.43 -6.74 -16.57
N VAL A 158 21.42 -6.14 -15.37
CA VAL A 158 22.63 -5.54 -14.79
C VAL A 158 22.93 -6.11 -13.41
N SER A 159 22.14 -5.79 -12.40
CA SER A 159 22.26 -6.30 -11.03
C SER A 159 21.09 -5.82 -10.15
N TRP A 160 20.61 -6.69 -9.28
CA TRP A 160 19.64 -6.31 -8.27
C TRP A 160 20.10 -5.17 -7.34
N ARG A 161 21.42 -5.03 -7.14
CA ARG A 161 22.02 -3.94 -6.34
C ARG A 161 21.76 -2.55 -6.92
N ILE A 162 21.77 -2.42 -8.26
CA ILE A 162 21.51 -1.15 -8.94
C ILE A 162 20.10 -0.62 -8.64
N VAL A 163 19.14 -1.50 -8.47
CA VAL A 163 17.76 -1.13 -8.13
C VAL A 163 17.71 -0.42 -6.77
N PHE A 164 18.46 -0.94 -5.78
CA PHE A 164 18.53 -0.31 -4.46
C PHE A 164 19.43 0.93 -4.42
N ALA A 165 20.48 0.98 -5.26
CA ALA A 165 21.25 2.21 -5.48
C ALA A 165 20.38 3.33 -6.08
N PHE A 166 19.55 3.00 -7.08
CA PHE A 166 18.57 3.94 -7.65
C PHE A 166 17.54 4.39 -6.60
N SER A 167 17.00 3.46 -5.81
CA SER A 167 16.06 3.77 -4.72
C SER A 167 16.69 4.70 -3.67
N SER A 168 17.99 4.50 -3.37
CA SER A 168 18.75 5.38 -2.47
C SER A 168 18.93 6.77 -3.05
N PHE A 169 19.32 6.88 -4.33
CA PHE A 169 19.38 8.16 -5.03
C PHE A 169 18.02 8.87 -5.05
N TRP A 170 16.94 8.12 -5.31
CA TRP A 170 15.57 8.64 -5.27
C TRP A 170 15.18 9.18 -3.89
N SER A 171 15.65 8.53 -2.83
CA SER A 171 15.44 8.99 -1.45
C SER A 171 16.13 10.36 -1.20
N ILE A 172 17.35 10.55 -1.70
CA ILE A 172 18.05 11.85 -1.63
C ILE A 172 17.25 12.94 -2.36
N LEU A 173 16.79 12.65 -3.59
CA LEU A 173 15.94 13.58 -4.34
C LEU A 173 14.64 13.89 -3.57
N THR A 174 14.01 12.89 -2.97
CA THR A 174 12.79 13.05 -2.17
C THR A 174 13.02 13.95 -0.96
N ILE A 175 14.14 13.81 -0.24
CA ILE A 175 14.53 14.71 0.85
C ILE A 175 14.62 16.16 0.35
N PHE A 176 15.29 16.37 -0.79
CA PHE A 176 15.40 17.70 -1.40
C PHE A 176 14.01 18.27 -1.74
N LEU A 177 13.12 17.50 -2.36
CA LEU A 177 11.76 17.93 -2.71
C LEU A 177 10.94 18.26 -1.46
N ILE A 178 11.01 17.44 -0.39
CA ILE A 178 10.32 17.70 0.88
C ILE A 178 10.81 19.02 1.49
N LEU A 179 12.12 19.21 1.56
CA LEU A 179 12.71 20.44 2.12
C LEU A 179 12.34 21.68 1.31
N ARG A 180 12.21 21.57 -0.01
CA ARG A 180 11.97 22.68 -0.93
C ARG A 180 10.49 23.04 -1.09
N TRP A 181 9.58 22.03 -1.03
CA TRP A 181 8.17 22.18 -1.41
C TRP A 181 7.19 22.04 -0.25
N ILE A 182 7.57 21.37 0.84
CA ILE A 182 6.70 21.27 2.02
C ILE A 182 7.07 22.40 3.00
N PRO A 183 6.12 23.26 3.39
CA PRO A 183 6.37 24.32 4.37
C PRO A 183 6.73 23.73 5.75
N ARG A 184 7.27 24.57 6.62
CA ARG A 184 7.48 24.19 8.03
C ARG A 184 6.12 24.12 8.71
N LEU A 185 5.60 22.91 8.83
CA LEU A 185 4.37 22.64 9.56
C LEU A 185 4.70 22.37 11.04
N PRO A 186 3.93 22.96 11.97
CA PRO A 186 4.14 22.76 13.39
C PRO A 186 3.94 21.27 13.77
N ALA A 187 4.48 20.90 14.92
CA ALA A 187 4.21 19.62 15.54
C ALA A 187 2.70 19.46 15.79
N LEU A 188 2.24 18.21 15.86
CA LEU A 188 0.93 17.91 16.41
C LEU A 188 0.98 18.13 17.94
N GLU A 189 -0.17 18.47 18.52
CA GLU A 189 -0.29 18.56 19.95
C GLU A 189 0.09 17.22 20.60
N ASP A 190 0.96 17.30 21.60
CA ASP A 190 1.45 16.09 22.29
C ASP A 190 0.64 15.83 23.55
N HIS A 191 -0.30 14.94 23.47
CA HIS A 191 -1.15 14.51 24.58
C HIS A 191 -0.59 13.27 25.31
N GLY A 192 0.66 12.88 25.03
CA GLY A 192 1.31 11.71 25.65
C GLY A 192 1.05 10.40 24.89
N ILE A 193 1.86 9.38 25.20
CA ILE A 193 1.81 8.06 24.50
C ILE A 193 0.43 7.39 24.66
N LYS A 194 -0.17 7.47 25.85
CA LYS A 194 -1.50 6.86 26.09
C LYS A 194 -2.58 7.47 25.20
N ALA A 195 -2.49 8.76 24.92
CA ALA A 195 -3.43 9.46 24.06
C ALA A 195 -3.32 9.01 22.60
N GLN A 196 -2.10 8.66 22.13
CA GLN A 196 -1.88 8.14 20.78
C GLN A 196 -2.65 6.84 20.48
N PHE A 197 -3.02 6.08 21.53
CA PHE A 197 -3.80 4.85 21.42
C PHE A 197 -5.25 5.02 21.91
N ALA A 198 -5.63 6.20 22.40
CA ALA A 198 -6.95 6.42 23.00
C ALA A 198 -8.11 6.22 22.01
N PHE A 199 -7.87 6.50 20.72
CA PHE A 199 -8.85 6.30 19.66
C PHE A 199 -9.28 4.84 19.51
N LEU A 200 -8.42 3.87 19.86
CA LEU A 200 -8.73 2.43 19.84
C LEU A 200 -9.76 1.99 20.89
N ARG A 201 -10.16 2.89 21.80
CA ARG A 201 -11.28 2.63 22.73
C ARG A 201 -12.64 2.74 22.04
N LYS A 202 -12.72 3.37 20.86
CA LYS A 202 -13.94 3.51 20.06
C LYS A 202 -14.03 2.38 19.03
N PRO A 203 -15.23 1.95 18.65
CA PRO A 203 -15.40 0.88 17.68
C PRO A 203 -15.11 1.30 16.23
N GLU A 204 -15.25 2.59 15.87
CA GLU A 204 -15.11 3.08 14.52
C GLU A 204 -13.70 2.83 13.93
N PRO A 205 -12.58 3.12 14.64
CA PRO A 205 -11.24 2.77 14.17
C PRO A 205 -11.06 1.28 13.90
N TRP A 206 -11.56 0.40 14.77
CA TRP A 206 -11.49 -1.05 14.56
C TRP A 206 -12.29 -1.50 13.33
N LEU A 207 -13.47 -0.90 13.11
CA LEU A 207 -14.26 -1.17 11.91
C LEU A 207 -13.51 -0.71 10.65
N ILE A 208 -12.87 0.47 10.66
CA ILE A 208 -12.08 0.97 9.53
C ILE A 208 -10.93 0.00 9.23
N LEU A 209 -10.17 -0.42 10.25
CA LEU A 209 -9.06 -1.36 10.10
C LEU A 209 -9.55 -2.73 9.59
N ALA A 210 -10.65 -3.25 10.14
CA ALA A 210 -11.23 -4.53 9.73
C ALA A 210 -11.78 -4.50 8.30
N VAL A 211 -12.46 -3.41 7.89
CA VAL A 211 -12.91 -3.18 6.51
C VAL A 211 -11.73 -3.15 5.55
N THR A 212 -10.65 -2.48 5.95
CA THR A 212 -9.41 -2.39 5.16
C THR A 212 -8.79 -3.79 5.01
N MET A 213 -8.64 -4.51 6.11
CA MET A 213 -8.04 -5.84 6.13
C MET A 213 -8.84 -6.85 5.30
N ALA A 214 -10.18 -6.84 5.42
CA ALA A 214 -11.06 -7.73 4.67
C ALA A 214 -11.07 -7.40 3.17
N GLY A 215 -11.17 -6.12 2.79
CA GLY A 215 -11.17 -5.68 1.40
C GLY A 215 -9.86 -6.01 0.70
N ASN A 216 -8.73 -5.68 1.32
CA ASN A 216 -7.40 -5.99 0.80
C ASN A 216 -7.15 -7.49 0.75
N GLY A 217 -7.41 -8.20 1.84
CA GLY A 217 -7.25 -9.64 1.91
C GLY A 217 -8.02 -10.35 0.79
N GLY A 218 -9.25 -9.92 0.52
CA GLY A 218 -10.06 -10.50 -0.55
C GLY A 218 -9.46 -10.35 -1.95
N ILE A 219 -8.91 -9.17 -2.28
CA ILE A 219 -8.21 -9.01 -3.55
C ILE A 219 -6.91 -9.81 -3.57
N PHE A 220 -6.16 -9.84 -2.47
CA PHE A 220 -4.89 -10.56 -2.41
C PHE A 220 -5.06 -12.09 -2.38
N CYS A 221 -6.23 -12.64 -1.99
CA CYS A 221 -6.54 -14.05 -2.22
C CYS A 221 -6.34 -14.44 -3.69
N TYR A 222 -6.76 -13.58 -4.61
CA TYR A 222 -6.63 -13.79 -6.05
C TYR A 222 -5.33 -13.21 -6.62
N TYR A 223 -5.01 -11.95 -6.28
CA TYR A 223 -3.92 -11.20 -6.93
C TYR A 223 -2.54 -11.81 -6.69
N SER A 224 -2.34 -12.48 -5.55
CA SER A 224 -1.11 -13.25 -5.28
C SER A 224 -0.90 -14.41 -6.26
N TYR A 225 -1.97 -14.87 -6.90
CA TYR A 225 -1.98 -15.98 -7.85
C TYR A 225 -2.41 -15.54 -9.25
N VAL A 226 -2.28 -14.25 -9.57
CA VAL A 226 -2.68 -13.68 -10.86
C VAL A 226 -1.93 -14.33 -12.02
N SER A 227 -0.64 -14.64 -11.84
CA SER A 227 0.17 -15.26 -12.90
C SER A 227 -0.35 -16.64 -13.28
N PRO A 228 -0.45 -17.64 -12.39
CA PRO A 228 -1.03 -18.93 -12.74
C PRO A 228 -2.51 -18.81 -13.18
N MET A 229 -3.30 -17.87 -12.65
CA MET A 229 -4.64 -17.62 -13.14
C MET A 229 -4.65 -17.23 -14.61
N MET A 230 -3.74 -16.36 -15.04
CA MET A 230 -3.67 -15.90 -16.43
C MET A 230 -3.03 -16.94 -17.35
N THR A 231 -1.99 -17.63 -16.91
CA THR A 231 -1.27 -18.57 -17.77
C THR A 231 -1.92 -19.94 -17.84
N GLU A 232 -2.32 -20.53 -16.70
CA GLU A 232 -2.83 -21.89 -16.65
C GLU A 232 -4.35 -21.96 -16.89
N VAL A 233 -5.11 -20.95 -16.40
CA VAL A 233 -6.58 -20.97 -16.49
C VAL A 233 -7.08 -20.19 -17.71
N ALA A 234 -6.57 -18.97 -17.95
CA ALA A 234 -6.97 -18.15 -19.09
C ALA A 234 -6.17 -18.46 -20.38
N GLY A 235 -5.06 -19.21 -20.28
CA GLY A 235 -4.26 -19.66 -21.42
C GLY A 235 -3.47 -18.54 -22.11
N PHE A 236 -2.98 -17.57 -21.35
CA PHE A 236 -2.05 -16.56 -21.85
C PHE A 236 -0.60 -17.09 -21.85
N PRO A 237 0.23 -16.71 -22.82
CA PRO A 237 1.67 -16.96 -22.73
C PRO A 237 2.28 -16.12 -21.61
N SER A 238 3.36 -16.62 -20.98
CA SER A 238 4.04 -15.90 -19.88
C SER A 238 4.48 -14.50 -20.28
N SER A 239 4.84 -14.28 -21.55
CA SER A 239 5.20 -12.97 -22.09
C SER A 239 4.07 -11.93 -22.03
N ALA A 240 2.81 -12.35 -22.00
CA ALA A 240 1.67 -11.44 -21.86
C ALA A 240 1.51 -10.89 -20.44
N MET A 241 2.13 -11.52 -19.44
CA MET A 241 2.00 -11.10 -18.03
C MET A 241 2.48 -9.68 -17.80
N THR A 242 3.56 -9.26 -18.46
CA THR A 242 4.04 -7.87 -18.36
C THR A 242 2.97 -6.86 -18.75
N LEU A 243 2.27 -7.09 -19.88
CA LEU A 243 1.17 -6.22 -20.31
C LEU A 243 -0.01 -6.25 -19.34
N ILE A 244 -0.39 -7.43 -18.85
CA ILE A 244 -1.50 -7.59 -17.89
C ILE A 244 -1.19 -6.84 -16.59
N MET A 245 0.04 -6.93 -16.09
CA MET A 245 0.47 -6.21 -14.88
C MET A 245 0.51 -4.69 -15.09
N ILE A 246 0.92 -4.21 -16.26
CA ILE A 246 0.85 -2.78 -16.62
C ILE A 246 -0.61 -2.31 -16.63
N LEU A 247 -1.51 -3.06 -17.24
CA LEU A 247 -2.94 -2.72 -17.26
C LEU A 247 -3.54 -2.71 -15.85
N ALA A 248 -3.17 -3.67 -15.00
CA ALA A 248 -3.54 -3.67 -13.58
C ALA A 248 -3.03 -2.42 -12.87
N GLY A 249 -1.77 -2.02 -13.10
CA GLY A 249 -1.19 -0.78 -12.57
C GLY A 249 -1.91 0.48 -13.04
N VAL A 250 -2.33 0.54 -14.31
CA VAL A 250 -3.20 1.63 -14.81
C VAL A 250 -4.52 1.64 -14.04
N GLY A 251 -5.13 0.47 -13.84
CA GLY A 251 -6.34 0.33 -13.02
C GLY A 251 -6.15 0.89 -11.60
N MET A 252 -5.02 0.55 -10.95
CA MET A 252 -4.66 1.06 -9.63
C MET A 252 -4.56 2.61 -9.61
N CYS A 253 -3.89 3.20 -10.61
CA CYS A 253 -3.74 4.66 -10.72
C CYS A 253 -5.09 5.36 -10.91
N VAL A 254 -5.90 4.88 -11.85
CA VAL A 254 -7.24 5.43 -12.14
C VAL A 254 -8.15 5.27 -10.93
N GLY A 255 -8.17 4.07 -10.35
CA GLY A 255 -8.97 3.75 -9.17
C GLY A 255 -8.64 4.66 -7.98
N ASN A 256 -7.36 4.81 -7.65
CA ASN A 256 -6.90 5.68 -6.55
C ASN A 256 -7.38 7.13 -6.71
N LEU A 257 -7.17 7.72 -7.89
CA LEU A 257 -7.60 9.10 -8.14
C LEU A 257 -9.12 9.26 -8.18
N ALA A 258 -9.82 8.29 -8.77
CA ALA A 258 -11.29 8.27 -8.79
C ALA A 258 -11.85 8.13 -7.38
N GLY A 259 -11.32 7.21 -6.57
CA GLY A 259 -11.74 6.98 -5.19
C GLY A 259 -11.58 8.22 -4.32
N GLY A 260 -10.45 8.92 -4.43
CA GLY A 260 -10.24 10.18 -3.71
C GLY A 260 -11.25 11.26 -4.08
N ARG A 261 -11.48 11.49 -5.38
CA ARG A 261 -12.46 12.49 -5.86
C ARG A 261 -13.90 12.14 -5.50
N LEU A 262 -14.28 10.89 -5.66
CA LEU A 262 -15.62 10.41 -5.30
C LEU A 262 -15.88 10.55 -3.80
N SER A 263 -14.86 10.26 -2.98
CA SER A 263 -14.93 10.39 -1.54
C SER A 263 -15.14 11.84 -1.07
N ASP A 264 -14.46 12.79 -1.70
CA ASP A 264 -14.65 14.21 -1.42
C ASP A 264 -16.05 14.71 -1.84
N LYS A 265 -16.63 14.11 -2.91
CA LYS A 265 -17.94 14.49 -3.42
C LYS A 265 -19.11 13.86 -2.65
N TYR A 266 -19.01 12.59 -2.25
CA TYR A 266 -20.15 11.83 -1.70
C TYR A 266 -20.02 11.51 -0.22
N SER A 267 -19.01 10.89 0.21
CA SER A 267 -18.49 10.62 1.55
C SER A 267 -17.55 9.40 1.50
N PRO A 268 -16.52 9.35 2.34
CA PRO A 268 -15.59 8.23 2.36
C PRO A 268 -16.26 6.87 2.62
N THR A 269 -17.15 6.80 3.62
CA THR A 269 -17.82 5.55 4.00
C THR A 269 -18.73 4.99 2.90
N LYS A 270 -19.46 5.87 2.20
CA LYS A 270 -20.32 5.48 1.06
C LYS A 270 -19.48 4.95 -0.10
N VAL A 271 -18.38 5.63 -0.41
CA VAL A 271 -17.48 5.23 -1.51
C VAL A 271 -16.85 3.88 -1.22
N ILE A 272 -16.33 3.65 0.01
CA ILE A 272 -15.78 2.35 0.42
C ILE A 272 -16.83 1.25 0.26
N PHE A 273 -18.05 1.46 0.77
CA PHE A 273 -19.13 0.48 0.69
C PHE A 273 -19.48 0.10 -0.75
N VAL A 274 -19.70 1.10 -1.63
CA VAL A 274 -20.07 0.86 -3.03
C VAL A 274 -18.93 0.17 -3.78
N ILE A 275 -17.68 0.62 -3.61
CA ILE A 275 -16.54 0.03 -4.31
C ILE A 275 -16.31 -1.41 -3.86
N GLN A 276 -16.47 -1.74 -2.59
CA GLN A 276 -16.35 -3.13 -2.14
C GLN A 276 -17.44 -4.03 -2.75
N ILE A 277 -18.67 -3.56 -2.93
CA ILE A 277 -19.70 -4.30 -3.67
C ILE A 277 -19.26 -4.55 -5.12
N LEU A 278 -18.71 -3.53 -5.79
CA LEU A 278 -18.19 -3.69 -7.16
C LEU A 278 -17.02 -4.68 -7.22
N MET A 279 -16.16 -4.71 -6.20
CA MET A 279 -15.06 -5.68 -6.10
C MET A 279 -15.58 -7.11 -5.91
N VAL A 280 -16.64 -7.32 -5.10
CA VAL A 280 -17.32 -8.64 -4.99
C VAL A 280 -17.81 -9.08 -6.35
N ALA A 281 -18.53 -8.21 -7.07
CA ALA A 281 -19.03 -8.51 -8.41
C ALA A 281 -17.89 -8.84 -9.39
N ALA A 282 -16.82 -8.04 -9.39
CA ALA A 282 -15.67 -8.26 -10.27
C ALA A 282 -14.97 -9.60 -10.00
N LEU A 283 -14.75 -9.98 -8.73
CA LEU A 283 -14.17 -11.28 -8.37
C LEU A 283 -15.10 -12.45 -8.71
N ALA A 284 -16.42 -12.30 -8.51
CA ALA A 284 -17.39 -13.31 -8.89
C ALA A 284 -17.43 -13.53 -10.41
N ILE A 285 -17.42 -12.44 -11.19
CA ILE A 285 -17.35 -12.50 -12.66
C ILE A 285 -16.01 -13.12 -13.09
N LEU A 286 -14.91 -12.76 -12.43
CA LEU A 286 -13.61 -13.37 -12.68
C LEU A 286 -13.64 -14.87 -12.42
N PHE A 287 -14.20 -15.32 -11.30
CA PHE A 287 -14.32 -16.73 -10.98
C PHE A 287 -15.10 -17.49 -12.05
N LEU A 288 -16.23 -16.95 -12.51
CA LEU A 288 -17.08 -17.59 -13.53
C LEU A 288 -16.43 -17.56 -14.92
N GLY A 289 -15.78 -16.46 -15.28
CA GLY A 289 -15.17 -16.20 -16.59
C GLY A 289 -13.66 -16.37 -16.64
N ALA A 290 -13.02 -17.05 -15.69
CA ALA A 290 -11.57 -17.16 -15.56
C ALA A 290 -10.83 -17.67 -16.82
N SER A 291 -11.47 -18.54 -17.60
CA SER A 291 -10.90 -19.11 -18.83
C SER A 291 -11.07 -18.16 -20.06
N ASN A 292 -11.76 -17.03 -19.91
CA ASN A 292 -11.98 -16.10 -21.00
C ASN A 292 -10.87 -15.04 -21.05
N LYS A 293 -10.19 -14.96 -22.19
CA LYS A 293 -9.05 -14.04 -22.42
C LYS A 293 -9.40 -12.54 -22.39
N ILE A 294 -10.68 -12.18 -22.36
CA ILE A 294 -11.12 -10.78 -22.20
C ILE A 294 -11.57 -10.52 -20.76
N ILE A 295 -12.39 -11.43 -20.20
CA ILE A 295 -12.97 -11.27 -18.87
C ILE A 295 -11.87 -11.29 -17.80
N ALA A 296 -10.95 -12.25 -17.87
CA ALA A 296 -9.92 -12.41 -16.82
C ALA A 296 -9.04 -11.15 -16.64
N PRO A 297 -8.39 -10.58 -17.66
CA PRO A 297 -7.59 -9.38 -17.48
C PRO A 297 -8.45 -8.14 -17.17
N LEU A 298 -9.66 -7.99 -17.75
CA LEU A 298 -10.54 -6.87 -17.48
C LEU A 298 -10.98 -6.84 -16.00
N MET A 299 -11.39 -7.98 -15.46
CA MET A 299 -11.76 -8.07 -14.04
C MET A 299 -10.55 -7.87 -13.12
N THR A 300 -9.36 -8.30 -13.53
CA THR A 300 -8.12 -8.00 -12.80
C THR A 300 -7.88 -6.50 -12.69
N VAL A 301 -7.99 -5.77 -13.79
CA VAL A 301 -7.87 -4.30 -13.80
C VAL A 301 -8.89 -3.65 -12.87
N LEU A 302 -10.14 -4.10 -12.90
CA LEU A 302 -11.22 -3.59 -12.05
C LEU A 302 -10.98 -3.91 -10.56
N CYS A 303 -10.54 -5.12 -10.23
CA CYS A 303 -10.19 -5.51 -8.87
C CYS A 303 -9.04 -4.67 -8.31
N CYS A 304 -7.96 -4.51 -9.07
CA CYS A 304 -6.81 -3.69 -8.70
C CYS A 304 -7.19 -2.20 -8.59
N GLY A 305 -8.04 -1.71 -9.51
CA GLY A 305 -8.59 -0.36 -9.45
C GLY A 305 -9.44 -0.14 -8.19
N GLY A 306 -10.32 -1.09 -7.85
CA GLY A 306 -11.14 -1.06 -6.63
C GLY A 306 -10.31 -1.05 -5.36
N LEU A 307 -9.26 -1.89 -5.29
CA LEU A 307 -8.33 -1.97 -4.17
C LEU A 307 -7.73 -0.60 -3.83
N PHE A 308 -7.23 0.12 -4.83
CA PHE A 308 -6.63 1.43 -4.62
C PHE A 308 -7.66 2.57 -4.53
N ALA A 309 -8.87 2.38 -5.07
CA ALA A 309 -9.94 3.36 -4.94
C ALA A 309 -10.46 3.51 -3.50
N VAL A 310 -10.38 2.46 -2.69
CA VAL A 310 -10.75 2.52 -1.26
C VAL A 310 -9.58 2.98 -0.36
N SER A 311 -8.34 2.94 -0.83
CA SER A 311 -7.14 3.22 -0.02
C SER A 311 -7.16 4.63 0.58
N SER A 312 -7.28 5.67 -0.25
CA SER A 312 -7.27 7.07 0.23
C SER A 312 -8.48 7.42 1.11
N PRO A 313 -9.72 6.98 0.80
CA PRO A 313 -10.86 7.10 1.71
C PRO A 313 -10.64 6.45 3.09
N GLN A 314 -10.06 5.25 3.13
CA GLN A 314 -9.76 4.54 4.38
C GLN A 314 -8.69 5.28 5.19
N GLN A 315 -7.63 5.75 4.52
CA GLN A 315 -6.58 6.55 5.14
C GLN A 315 -7.13 7.86 5.74
N HIS A 316 -8.00 8.56 5.01
CA HIS A 316 -8.66 9.76 5.51
C HIS A 316 -9.54 9.48 6.73
N LEU A 317 -10.37 8.42 6.67
CA LEU A 317 -11.26 8.06 7.77
C LEU A 317 -10.49 7.73 9.05
N ILE A 318 -9.44 6.92 8.97
CA ILE A 318 -8.71 6.52 10.18
C ILE A 318 -8.07 7.75 10.86
N ILE A 319 -7.56 8.71 10.10
CA ILE A 319 -7.02 9.96 10.64
C ILE A 319 -8.14 10.76 11.33
N LYS A 320 -9.29 10.91 10.68
CA LYS A 320 -10.46 11.63 11.22
C LYS A 320 -10.97 11.01 12.52
N PHE A 321 -10.95 9.67 12.62
CA PHE A 321 -11.42 8.94 13.80
C PHE A 321 -10.33 8.65 14.84
N SER A 322 -9.16 9.25 14.70
CA SER A 322 -8.03 9.11 15.63
C SER A 322 -7.60 10.44 16.26
N PRO A 323 -8.52 11.23 16.87
CA PRO A 323 -8.15 12.52 17.44
C PRO A 323 -7.08 12.35 18.54
N GLY A 324 -5.99 13.13 18.43
CA GLY A 324 -4.82 13.03 19.31
C GLY A 324 -3.91 11.81 19.06
N GLY A 325 -4.27 10.97 18.10
CA GLY A 325 -3.50 9.80 17.65
C GLY A 325 -3.45 9.69 16.12
N GLU A 326 -3.54 10.81 15.40
CA GLU A 326 -3.63 10.86 13.94
C GLU A 326 -2.47 10.15 13.25
N MET A 327 -1.24 10.34 13.78
CA MET A 327 -0.05 9.66 13.24
C MET A 327 -0.13 8.15 13.43
N MET A 328 -0.56 7.71 14.63
CA MET A 328 -0.71 6.29 14.93
C MET A 328 -1.83 5.66 14.09
N GLY A 329 -2.99 6.31 13.99
CA GLY A 329 -4.10 5.86 13.16
C GLY A 329 -3.68 5.71 11.71
N GLY A 330 -3.02 6.72 11.14
CA GLY A 330 -2.51 6.70 9.77
C GLY A 330 -1.43 5.63 9.51
N ALA A 331 -0.65 5.26 10.51
CA ALA A 331 0.31 4.16 10.42
C ALA A 331 -0.37 2.78 10.58
N MET A 332 -1.38 2.66 11.45
CA MET A 332 -2.12 1.42 11.66
C MET A 332 -2.92 0.98 10.43
N ILE A 333 -3.35 1.90 9.57
CA ILE A 333 -4.02 1.51 8.34
C ILE A 333 -3.07 0.74 7.40
N GLN A 334 -1.79 1.10 7.37
CA GLN A 334 -0.78 0.38 6.58
C GLN A 334 -0.51 -1.01 7.16
N LEU A 335 -0.54 -1.14 8.48
CA LEU A 335 -0.48 -2.46 9.14
C LEU A 335 -1.70 -3.31 8.74
N ALA A 336 -2.91 -2.74 8.74
CA ALA A 336 -4.11 -3.47 8.31
C ALA A 336 -4.06 -3.88 6.83
N PHE A 337 -3.52 -3.04 5.95
CA PHE A 337 -3.23 -3.38 4.55
C PHE A 337 -2.33 -4.61 4.46
N ASN A 338 -1.16 -4.55 5.08
CA ASN A 338 -0.16 -5.63 5.00
C ASN A 338 -0.65 -6.93 5.64
N LEU A 339 -1.36 -6.85 6.78
CA LEU A 339 -1.93 -8.01 7.43
C LEU A 339 -3.04 -8.65 6.57
N GLY A 340 -3.90 -7.81 5.96
CA GLY A 340 -4.92 -8.27 5.00
C GLY A 340 -4.28 -8.99 3.82
N ASN A 341 -3.23 -8.41 3.23
CA ASN A 341 -2.49 -8.99 2.11
C ASN A 341 -1.90 -10.37 2.48
N ALA A 342 -1.26 -10.47 3.65
CA ALA A 342 -0.66 -11.72 4.11
C ALA A 342 -1.70 -12.82 4.36
N ILE A 343 -2.79 -12.50 5.07
CA ILE A 343 -3.88 -13.44 5.32
C ILE A 343 -4.56 -13.83 4.01
N GLY A 344 -4.81 -12.86 3.12
CA GLY A 344 -5.41 -13.09 1.82
C GLY A 344 -4.57 -14.02 0.95
N ALA A 345 -3.27 -13.77 0.82
CA ALA A 345 -2.36 -14.63 0.07
C ALA A 345 -2.35 -16.06 0.60
N TYR A 346 -2.28 -16.23 1.92
CA TYR A 346 -2.34 -17.54 2.56
C TYR A 346 -3.67 -18.26 2.26
N CYS A 347 -4.80 -17.64 2.54
CA CYS A 347 -6.11 -18.25 2.33
C CYS A 347 -6.41 -18.52 0.84
N GLY A 348 -5.94 -17.64 -0.06
CA GLY A 348 -6.08 -17.84 -1.51
C GLY A 348 -5.25 -19.01 -2.04
N GLY A 349 -4.17 -19.41 -1.35
CA GLY A 349 -3.37 -20.59 -1.67
C GLY A 349 -4.00 -21.90 -1.27
N LEU A 350 -4.84 -21.93 -0.23
CA LEU A 350 -5.42 -23.16 0.28
C LEU A 350 -6.16 -24.00 -0.78
N PRO A 351 -7.01 -23.44 -1.67
CA PRO A 351 -7.63 -24.23 -2.73
C PRO A 351 -6.62 -24.86 -3.69
N ILE A 352 -5.49 -24.20 -3.93
CA ILE A 352 -4.43 -24.68 -4.81
C ILE A 352 -3.74 -25.88 -4.16
N ASP A 353 -3.35 -25.76 -2.90
CA ASP A 353 -2.69 -26.82 -2.12
C ASP A 353 -3.57 -28.07 -1.97
N HIS A 354 -4.90 -27.91 -1.94
CA HIS A 354 -5.86 -29.00 -1.87
C HIS A 354 -6.32 -29.49 -3.25
N GLY A 355 -5.70 -29.06 -4.36
CA GLY A 355 -5.97 -29.54 -5.70
C GLY A 355 -7.29 -29.04 -6.33
N ALA A 356 -7.98 -28.08 -5.71
CA ALA A 356 -9.20 -27.52 -6.29
C ALA A 356 -8.91 -26.60 -7.50
N GLY A 357 -7.70 -26.01 -7.54
CA GLY A 357 -7.23 -25.18 -8.65
C GLY A 357 -7.27 -23.67 -8.36
N VAL A 358 -6.46 -22.94 -9.14
CA VAL A 358 -6.17 -21.51 -8.94
C VAL A 358 -7.42 -20.62 -9.00
N ARG A 359 -8.42 -20.95 -9.84
CA ARG A 359 -9.64 -20.13 -9.98
C ARG A 359 -10.39 -19.94 -8.66
N TYR A 360 -10.32 -20.91 -7.75
CA TYR A 360 -11.00 -20.84 -6.45
C TYR A 360 -10.41 -19.81 -5.50
N SER A 361 -9.17 -19.33 -5.74
CA SER A 361 -8.59 -18.21 -5.01
C SER A 361 -9.47 -16.95 -5.13
N ALA A 362 -10.09 -16.71 -6.30
CA ALA A 362 -11.03 -15.60 -6.50
C ALA A 362 -12.31 -15.79 -5.67
N LEU A 363 -12.81 -17.02 -5.54
CA LEU A 363 -14.00 -17.31 -4.73
C LEU A 363 -13.75 -17.10 -3.23
N ILE A 364 -12.58 -17.50 -2.73
CA ILE A 364 -12.17 -17.17 -1.34
C ILE A 364 -12.14 -15.65 -1.15
N GLY A 365 -11.60 -14.92 -2.15
CA GLY A 365 -11.59 -13.46 -2.15
C GLY A 365 -12.99 -12.84 -2.07
N VAL A 366 -13.97 -13.39 -2.78
CA VAL A 366 -15.38 -12.99 -2.67
C VAL A 366 -15.87 -13.09 -1.22
N GLY A 367 -15.58 -14.21 -0.52
CA GLY A 367 -15.96 -14.39 0.88
C GLY A 367 -15.37 -13.30 1.80
N PHE A 368 -14.08 -13.00 1.64
CA PHE A 368 -13.41 -11.94 2.39
C PHE A 368 -14.05 -10.56 2.15
N ILE A 369 -14.30 -10.18 0.89
CA ILE A 369 -14.87 -8.86 0.60
C ILE A 369 -16.33 -8.79 1.02
N CYS A 370 -17.09 -9.88 0.99
CA CYS A 370 -18.44 -9.91 1.55
C CYS A 370 -18.44 -9.55 3.05
N ILE A 371 -17.48 -10.07 3.82
CA ILE A 371 -17.27 -9.63 5.22
C ILE A 371 -16.94 -8.14 5.25
N GLY A 372 -16.05 -7.67 4.36
CA GLY A 372 -15.72 -6.25 4.23
C GLY A 372 -16.93 -5.37 3.93
N VAL A 373 -17.84 -5.80 3.04
CA VAL A 373 -19.10 -5.10 2.72
C VAL A 373 -20.01 -4.99 3.93
N LEU A 374 -20.18 -6.08 4.70
CA LEU A 374 -20.96 -6.06 5.93
C LEU A 374 -20.39 -5.06 6.96
N LEU A 375 -19.09 -5.11 7.18
CA LEU A 375 -18.40 -4.20 8.08
C LEU A 375 -18.46 -2.73 7.59
N ALA A 376 -18.33 -2.49 6.28
CA ALA A 376 -18.46 -1.17 5.68
C ALA A 376 -19.89 -0.62 5.79
N HIS A 377 -20.90 -1.47 5.69
CA HIS A 377 -22.29 -1.09 5.93
C HIS A 377 -22.52 -0.65 7.39
N ILE A 378 -22.00 -1.43 8.36
CA ILE A 378 -22.06 -1.10 9.79
C ILE A 378 -21.34 0.23 10.05
N LEU A 379 -20.15 0.41 9.50
CA LEU A 379 -19.37 1.64 9.62
C LEU A 379 -20.15 2.84 9.07
N HIS A 380 -20.70 2.72 7.85
CA HIS A 380 -21.48 3.78 7.21
C HIS A 380 -22.70 4.19 8.04
N SER A 381 -23.42 3.21 8.56
CA SER A 381 -24.61 3.44 9.41
C SER A 381 -24.23 4.15 10.71
N ARG A 382 -23.15 3.73 11.38
CA ARG A 382 -22.68 4.37 12.63
C ARG A 382 -22.22 5.81 12.40
N VAL A 383 -21.44 6.04 11.35
CA VAL A 383 -20.91 7.38 11.01
C VAL A 383 -22.07 8.33 10.67
N LYS A 384 -23.11 7.86 9.97
CA LYS A 384 -24.31 8.65 9.65
C LYS A 384 -25.10 9.03 10.91
N ILE A 385 -25.25 8.09 11.86
CA ILE A 385 -25.96 8.33 13.13
C ILE A 385 -25.20 9.34 14.01
N ALA A 386 -23.86 9.28 13.99
CA ALA A 386 -23.00 10.20 14.74
C ALA A 386 -22.92 11.63 14.15
N GLY A 387 -23.62 11.90 13.04
CA GLY A 387 -23.67 13.25 12.42
C GLY A 387 -22.39 13.68 11.68
N TYR A 388 -21.55 12.71 11.26
CA TYR A 388 -20.30 12.96 10.54
C TYR A 388 -20.45 12.81 9.02
#